data_3a82d6643af89cdb10ea829fa482a1fe
#
_entry.id   3a82d6643af89cdb10ea829fa482a1fe
#
_cell.length_a   1.000
_cell.length_b   1.000
_cell.length_c   1.000
_cell.angle_alpha   90.00
_cell.angle_beta   90.00
_cell.angle_gamma   90.00
#
_symmetry.space_group_name_H-M   'P 1'
#
loop_
_entity.id
_entity.type
_entity.pdbx_description
1 polymer ?
#
loop_
_entity_poly.entity_id
_entity_poly.type
_entity_poly.pdbx_seq_one_letter_code
_entity_poly.pdbx_strand_id
1 'polypeptide(L)'
;MTHATPWTASYPPTLRWDSEIPLRPGDQILDDAVARWPDQVAIDFMGRRFSYAELAQLVARAAKGLQALGVGPGVHVGLYLANTPHYMISFFAVLKAGGVVVNYSPLDAEKVLEHKIGDSQTDVLVTLDFQALYPQMDRLLASTRLKTLVVGTLGEMTAHPAAVTQQLRGAGQLSEVAFDARHVAFASLIDNDGAYTRHDIGDPREALAVLQYTGGTTGLPKGAMLTHGNLSAANQQYWLTSTQGGANLQEGAERFLCVLPPFHIYALSVNMLLGVRLGATQILHTRFEPEPILKDLAAKKVTVFPGVPTMYTAINHFPGVEQFDLRALKYCGSGGAPLPVEVHQRFM
;
A
#
# COMPACT_ATOMS: atom_id res chain seq x y z
N MET A 1 40.58 2.03 15.12
CA MET A 1 40.25 3.43 14.76
C MET A 1 38.74 3.54 14.71
N THR A 2 38.12 4.19 15.68
CA THR A 2 36.67 4.48 15.63
C THR A 2 36.48 5.49 14.51
N HIS A 3 35.85 5.08 13.42
CA HIS A 3 35.46 6.02 12.38
C HIS A 3 34.52 7.04 13.02
N ALA A 4 34.90 8.32 12.94
CA ALA A 4 34.03 9.41 13.38
C ALA A 4 32.75 9.37 12.56
N THR A 5 31.60 9.33 13.24
CA THR A 5 30.25 9.36 12.61
C THR A 5 29.67 10.76 12.82
N PRO A 6 30.10 11.77 12.01
CA PRO A 6 29.76 13.17 12.27
C PRO A 6 28.25 13.44 12.23
N TRP A 7 27.49 12.64 11.49
CA TRP A 7 26.03 12.75 11.40
C TRP A 7 25.31 12.43 12.71
N THR A 8 25.93 11.68 13.65
CA THR A 8 25.30 11.33 14.93
C THR A 8 25.02 12.54 15.80
N ALA A 9 25.74 13.65 15.59
CA ALA A 9 25.48 14.90 16.28
C ALA A 9 24.10 15.52 15.94
N SER A 10 23.51 15.14 14.82
CA SER A 10 22.19 15.57 14.37
C SER A 10 21.06 14.61 14.75
N TYR A 11 21.39 13.47 15.37
CA TYR A 11 20.37 12.53 15.83
C TYR A 11 19.69 13.04 17.10
N PRO A 12 18.37 12.84 17.24
CA PRO A 12 17.70 13.07 18.51
C PRO A 12 18.36 12.24 19.62
N PRO A 13 18.45 12.76 20.85
CA PRO A 13 19.13 12.05 21.97
C PRO A 13 18.53 10.65 22.27
N THR A 14 17.28 10.45 21.91
CA THR A 14 16.53 9.19 22.12
C THR A 14 16.76 8.17 21.02
N LEU A 15 17.37 8.54 19.88
CA LEU A 15 17.58 7.68 18.74
C LEU A 15 19.07 7.32 18.57
N ARG A 16 19.38 6.04 18.70
CA ARG A 16 20.73 5.53 18.45
C ARG A 16 20.90 5.19 16.98
N TRP A 17 21.97 5.70 16.36
CA TRP A 17 22.30 5.40 14.95
C TRP A 17 22.68 3.93 14.73
N ASP A 18 23.21 3.27 15.77
CA ASP A 18 23.63 1.86 15.80
C ASP A 18 22.57 0.93 16.40
N SER A 19 21.31 1.35 16.39
CA SER A 19 20.18 0.51 16.82
C SER A 19 20.13 -0.78 16.01
N GLU A 20 19.79 -1.88 16.67
CA GLU A 20 19.62 -3.17 16.01
C GLU A 20 18.48 -3.13 15.00
N ILE A 21 18.73 -3.70 13.80
CA ILE A 21 17.74 -3.80 12.72
C ILE A 21 17.57 -5.30 12.41
N PRO A 22 16.64 -5.98 13.10
CA PRO A 22 16.36 -7.38 12.83
C PRO A 22 15.73 -7.55 11.46
N LEU A 23 16.30 -8.44 10.65
CA LEU A 23 15.78 -8.78 9.33
C LEU A 23 14.83 -9.98 9.44
N ARG A 24 13.66 -9.88 8.81
CA ARG A 24 12.62 -10.89 8.92
C ARG A 24 11.68 -10.87 7.70
N PRO A 25 10.83 -11.91 7.51
CA PRO A 25 9.81 -11.92 6.48
C PRO A 25 8.92 -10.66 6.54
N GLY A 26 8.67 -10.03 5.39
CA GLY A 26 7.90 -8.78 5.34
C GLY A 26 6.42 -8.94 5.72
N ASP A 27 5.86 -10.12 5.56
CA ASP A 27 4.48 -10.43 5.99
C ASP A 27 4.32 -10.50 7.50
N GLN A 28 5.40 -10.75 8.27
CA GLN A 28 5.38 -10.75 9.74
C GLN A 28 5.01 -9.38 10.33
N ILE A 29 5.17 -8.29 9.57
CA ILE A 29 4.72 -6.96 10.01
C ILE A 29 3.21 -6.97 10.32
N LEU A 30 2.42 -7.65 9.50
CA LEU A 30 0.99 -7.82 9.76
C LEU A 30 0.73 -8.79 10.91
N ASP A 31 1.44 -9.92 10.97
CA ASP A 31 1.25 -10.92 12.03
C ASP A 31 1.49 -10.31 13.43
N ASP A 32 2.54 -9.49 13.56
CA ASP A 32 2.83 -8.77 14.81
C ASP A 32 1.73 -7.77 15.19
N ALA A 33 1.21 -7.03 14.19
CA ALA A 33 0.13 -6.07 14.43
C ALA A 33 -1.15 -6.78 14.86
N VAL A 34 -1.49 -7.90 14.23
CA VAL A 34 -2.66 -8.74 14.60
C VAL A 34 -2.51 -9.31 16.00
N ALA A 35 -1.32 -9.78 16.36
CA ALA A 35 -1.06 -10.33 17.69
C ALA A 35 -1.21 -9.28 18.81
N ARG A 36 -0.87 -8.02 18.52
CA ARG A 36 -0.91 -6.93 19.53
C ARG A 36 -2.24 -6.17 19.54
N TRP A 37 -2.89 -6.01 18.39
CA TRP A 37 -4.08 -5.14 18.23
C TRP A 37 -5.18 -5.79 17.38
N PRO A 38 -5.66 -7.01 17.67
CA PRO A 38 -6.58 -7.74 16.80
C PRO A 38 -7.90 -6.99 16.55
N ASP A 39 -8.41 -6.31 17.57
CA ASP A 39 -9.72 -5.64 17.53
C ASP A 39 -9.65 -4.17 17.08
N GLN A 40 -8.43 -3.62 16.92
CA GLN A 40 -8.29 -2.25 16.43
C GLN A 40 -8.58 -2.16 14.95
N VAL A 41 -9.05 -0.98 14.52
CA VAL A 41 -9.32 -0.68 13.12
C VAL A 41 -7.99 -0.56 12.37
N ALA A 42 -7.75 -1.48 11.44
CA ALA A 42 -6.62 -1.43 10.52
C ALA A 42 -6.92 -0.51 9.32
N ILE A 43 -8.12 -0.62 8.76
CA ILE A 43 -8.53 0.13 7.56
C ILE A 43 -9.88 0.80 7.82
N ASP A 44 -9.98 2.10 7.49
CA ASP A 44 -11.24 2.84 7.37
C ASP A 44 -11.40 3.26 5.91
N PHE A 45 -12.40 2.72 5.21
CA PHE A 45 -12.60 2.93 3.79
C PHE A 45 -14.09 3.06 3.44
N MET A 46 -14.49 4.19 2.92
CA MET A 46 -15.86 4.47 2.43
C MET A 46 -16.96 3.95 3.38
N GLY A 47 -16.83 4.31 4.67
CA GLY A 47 -17.77 3.96 5.73
C GLY A 47 -17.63 2.56 6.32
N ARG A 48 -16.83 1.66 5.73
CA ARG A 48 -16.49 0.35 6.28
C ARG A 48 -15.17 0.39 7.05
N ARG A 49 -15.15 -0.25 8.21
CA ARG A 49 -13.97 -0.42 9.05
C ARG A 49 -13.63 -1.90 9.10
N PHE A 50 -12.34 -2.19 8.92
CA PHE A 50 -11.79 -3.54 9.04
C PHE A 50 -10.88 -3.56 10.25
N SER A 51 -11.08 -4.49 11.17
CA SER A 51 -10.12 -4.73 12.25
C SER A 51 -8.86 -5.42 11.72
N TYR A 52 -7.78 -5.41 12.51
CA TYR A 52 -6.57 -6.17 12.17
C TYR A 52 -6.87 -7.67 12.07
N ALA A 53 -7.73 -8.23 12.93
CA ALA A 53 -8.15 -9.63 12.84
C ALA A 53 -8.92 -9.91 11.54
N GLU A 54 -9.86 -9.03 11.14
CA GLU A 54 -10.61 -9.16 9.90
C GLU A 54 -9.68 -9.04 8.66
N LEU A 55 -8.75 -8.08 8.69
CA LEU A 55 -7.73 -7.95 7.64
C LEU A 55 -6.90 -9.23 7.50
N ALA A 56 -6.43 -9.80 8.62
CA ALA A 56 -5.66 -11.05 8.59
C ALA A 56 -6.45 -12.22 8.02
N GLN A 57 -7.74 -12.33 8.32
CA GLN A 57 -8.61 -13.36 7.74
C GLN A 57 -8.76 -13.20 6.23
N LEU A 58 -8.98 -11.96 5.74
CA LEU A 58 -9.06 -11.67 4.31
C LEU A 58 -7.73 -11.96 3.60
N VAL A 59 -6.61 -11.60 4.23
CA VAL A 59 -5.25 -11.91 3.72
C VAL A 59 -5.02 -13.42 3.65
N ALA A 60 -5.39 -14.18 4.67
CA ALA A 60 -5.23 -15.64 4.68
C ALA A 60 -6.07 -16.32 3.60
N ARG A 61 -7.32 -15.89 3.42
CA ARG A 61 -8.20 -16.36 2.34
C ARG A 61 -7.65 -16.02 0.96
N ALA A 62 -7.17 -14.79 0.77
CA ALA A 62 -6.56 -14.37 -0.48
C ALA A 62 -5.26 -15.15 -0.76
N ALA A 63 -4.43 -15.42 0.26
CA ALA A 63 -3.22 -16.24 0.12
C ALA A 63 -3.55 -17.66 -0.35
N LYS A 64 -4.56 -18.31 0.26
CA LYS A 64 -5.02 -19.63 -0.17
C LYS A 64 -5.58 -19.61 -1.59
N GLY A 65 -6.39 -18.61 -1.94
CA GLY A 65 -6.91 -18.44 -3.30
C GLY A 65 -5.79 -18.24 -4.33
N LEU A 66 -4.78 -17.44 -4.02
CA LEU A 66 -3.60 -17.24 -4.86
C LEU A 66 -2.82 -18.55 -5.04
N GLN A 67 -2.64 -19.35 -3.98
CA GLN A 67 -2.01 -20.68 -4.08
C GLN A 67 -2.80 -21.62 -4.97
N ALA A 68 -4.12 -21.57 -4.94
CA ALA A 68 -4.97 -22.34 -5.87
C ALA A 68 -4.79 -21.90 -7.34
N LEU A 69 -4.37 -20.65 -7.59
CA LEU A 69 -3.97 -20.14 -8.91
C LEU A 69 -2.50 -20.44 -9.26
N GLY A 70 -1.80 -21.22 -8.43
CA GLY A 70 -0.41 -21.60 -8.64
C GLY A 70 0.64 -20.60 -8.12
N VAL A 71 0.23 -19.62 -7.31
CA VAL A 71 1.18 -18.71 -6.67
C VAL A 71 1.93 -19.42 -5.55
N GLY A 72 3.25 -19.28 -5.55
CA GLY A 72 4.16 -19.89 -4.59
C GLY A 72 5.57 -19.33 -4.79
N PRO A 73 6.61 -19.98 -4.24
CA PRO A 73 7.99 -19.52 -4.38
C PRO A 73 8.40 -19.30 -5.85
N GLY A 74 8.93 -18.08 -6.12
CA GLY A 74 9.36 -17.69 -7.47
C GLY A 74 8.25 -17.24 -8.42
N VAL A 75 6.97 -17.24 -8.00
CA VAL A 75 5.86 -16.72 -8.81
C VAL A 75 5.65 -15.24 -8.52
N HIS A 76 5.59 -14.44 -9.58
CA HIS A 76 5.42 -13.00 -9.51
C HIS A 76 3.96 -12.61 -9.74
N VAL A 77 3.42 -11.81 -8.81
CA VAL A 77 2.03 -11.32 -8.83
C VAL A 77 2.00 -9.82 -8.95
N GLY A 78 1.39 -9.34 -10.02
CA GLY A 78 1.21 -7.92 -10.29
C GLY A 78 0.09 -7.30 -9.44
N LEU A 79 0.33 -6.12 -8.87
CA LEU A 79 -0.69 -5.29 -8.25
C LEU A 79 -0.88 -4.02 -9.08
N TYR A 80 -1.97 -3.98 -9.84
CA TYR A 80 -2.40 -2.85 -10.67
C TYR A 80 -3.68 -2.25 -10.08
N LEU A 81 -3.53 -1.57 -8.95
CA LEU A 81 -4.62 -1.21 -8.06
C LEU A 81 -4.54 0.27 -7.63
N ALA A 82 -5.71 0.88 -7.46
CA ALA A 82 -5.85 2.13 -6.72
C ALA A 82 -5.72 1.89 -5.20
N ASN A 83 -5.74 2.99 -4.42
CA ASN A 83 -5.72 2.95 -2.95
C ASN A 83 -7.04 2.38 -2.41
N THR A 84 -7.12 1.08 -2.34
CA THR A 84 -8.28 0.34 -1.83
C THR A 84 -7.83 -0.78 -0.89
N PRO A 85 -8.73 -1.34 -0.06
CA PRO A 85 -8.39 -2.48 0.78
C PRO A 85 -7.82 -3.67 0.00
N HIS A 86 -8.22 -3.84 -1.28
CA HIS A 86 -7.70 -4.89 -2.16
C HIS A 86 -6.17 -4.86 -2.26
N TYR A 87 -5.56 -3.65 -2.29
CA TYR A 87 -4.10 -3.55 -2.39
C TYR A 87 -3.42 -4.14 -1.15
N MET A 88 -3.85 -3.71 0.04
CA MET A 88 -3.25 -4.18 1.29
C MET A 88 -3.48 -5.69 1.49
N ILE A 89 -4.68 -6.17 1.21
CA ILE A 89 -5.02 -7.60 1.28
C ILE A 89 -4.12 -8.38 0.32
N SER A 90 -4.05 -7.97 -0.94
CA SER A 90 -3.27 -8.68 -1.97
C SER A 90 -1.78 -8.64 -1.69
N PHE A 91 -1.24 -7.51 -1.23
CA PHE A 91 0.18 -7.36 -0.89
C PHE A 91 0.63 -8.42 0.14
N PHE A 92 -0.05 -8.47 1.28
CA PHE A 92 0.29 -9.44 2.31
C PHE A 92 -0.06 -10.88 1.90
N ALA A 93 -1.13 -11.07 1.13
CA ALA A 93 -1.52 -12.39 0.63
C ALA A 93 -0.49 -12.99 -0.32
N VAL A 94 0.08 -12.19 -1.23
CA VAL A 94 1.16 -12.64 -2.13
C VAL A 94 2.38 -13.09 -1.34
N LEU A 95 2.82 -12.28 -0.35
CA LEU A 95 3.97 -12.65 0.49
C LEU A 95 3.69 -13.92 1.31
N LYS A 96 2.48 -14.06 1.89
CA LYS A 96 2.07 -15.26 2.63
C LYS A 96 1.94 -16.49 1.74
N ALA A 97 1.56 -16.33 0.49
CA ALA A 97 1.53 -17.41 -0.49
C ALA A 97 2.94 -17.84 -0.95
N GLY A 98 3.99 -17.09 -0.57
CA GLY A 98 5.37 -17.33 -0.98
C GLY A 98 5.75 -16.65 -2.31
N GLY A 99 4.87 -15.85 -2.87
CA GLY A 99 5.09 -15.13 -4.13
C GLY A 99 5.81 -13.79 -3.95
N VAL A 100 6.13 -13.16 -5.08
CA VAL A 100 6.78 -11.85 -5.17
C VAL A 100 5.78 -10.81 -5.68
N VAL A 101 5.65 -9.69 -4.99
CA VAL A 101 4.79 -8.58 -5.43
C VAL A 101 5.49 -7.80 -6.54
N VAL A 102 4.76 -7.47 -7.61
CA VAL A 102 5.21 -6.54 -8.65
C VAL A 102 4.27 -5.34 -8.67
N ASN A 103 4.80 -4.15 -8.37
CA ASN A 103 4.00 -2.94 -8.35
C ASN A 103 3.91 -2.30 -9.73
N TYR A 104 2.66 -2.14 -10.20
CA TYR A 104 2.33 -1.47 -11.46
C TYR A 104 1.62 -0.15 -11.21
N SER A 105 2.01 0.88 -11.95
CA SER A 105 1.35 2.19 -11.90
C SER A 105 0.15 2.23 -12.85
N PRO A 106 -1.05 2.58 -12.37
CA PRO A 106 -2.18 2.87 -13.24
C PRO A 106 -1.97 4.03 -14.22
N LEU A 107 -0.89 4.79 -14.04
CA LEU A 107 -0.52 5.91 -14.91
C LEU A 107 0.43 5.51 -16.05
N ASP A 108 0.90 4.26 -16.06
CA ASP A 108 1.80 3.76 -17.10
C ASP A 108 1.04 3.54 -18.42
N ALA A 109 1.70 3.90 -19.53
CA ALA A 109 1.19 3.58 -20.85
C ALA A 109 1.22 2.05 -21.10
N GLU A 110 0.32 1.55 -21.94
CA GLU A 110 0.16 0.11 -22.22
C GLU A 110 1.47 -0.58 -22.63
N LYS A 111 2.27 0.04 -23.50
CA LYS A 111 3.60 -0.48 -23.90
C LYS A 111 4.58 -0.60 -22.74
N VAL A 112 4.49 0.31 -21.76
CA VAL A 112 5.32 0.27 -20.55
C VAL A 112 4.88 -0.89 -19.66
N LEU A 113 3.57 -1.11 -19.53
CA LEU A 113 3.01 -2.22 -18.77
C LEU A 113 3.34 -3.56 -19.44
N GLU A 114 3.23 -3.66 -20.77
CA GLU A 114 3.64 -4.85 -21.54
C GLU A 114 5.12 -5.19 -21.28
N HIS A 115 6.01 -4.19 -21.37
CA HIS A 115 7.42 -4.37 -21.04
C HIS A 115 7.62 -4.87 -19.60
N LYS A 116 6.98 -4.21 -18.61
CA LYS A 116 7.10 -4.59 -17.20
C LYS A 116 6.59 -6.01 -16.93
N ILE A 117 5.48 -6.43 -17.56
CA ILE A 117 4.93 -7.79 -17.44
C ILE A 117 5.94 -8.83 -17.95
N GLY A 118 6.58 -8.57 -19.07
CA GLY A 118 7.60 -9.45 -19.64
C GLY A 118 8.87 -9.49 -18.81
N ASP A 119 9.40 -8.32 -18.43
CA ASP A 119 10.62 -8.15 -17.65
C ASP A 119 10.49 -8.74 -16.23
N SER A 120 9.39 -8.44 -15.54
CA SER A 120 9.12 -8.97 -14.22
C SER A 120 8.65 -10.43 -14.21
N GLN A 121 8.40 -11.02 -15.36
CA GLN A 121 7.82 -12.36 -15.48
C GLN A 121 6.52 -12.56 -14.67
N THR A 122 5.66 -11.55 -14.65
CA THR A 122 4.37 -11.62 -13.94
C THR A 122 3.43 -12.63 -14.59
N ASP A 123 2.89 -13.56 -13.79
CA ASP A 123 1.96 -14.58 -14.23
C ASP A 123 0.50 -14.30 -13.83
N VAL A 124 0.30 -13.74 -12.63
CA VAL A 124 -1.01 -13.38 -12.07
C VAL A 124 -1.03 -11.90 -11.81
N LEU A 125 -2.14 -11.21 -12.06
CA LEU A 125 -2.26 -9.78 -11.78
C LEU A 125 -3.61 -9.49 -11.12
N VAL A 126 -3.57 -8.67 -10.06
CA VAL A 126 -4.77 -8.21 -9.35
C VAL A 126 -5.11 -6.80 -9.80
N THR A 127 -6.36 -6.56 -10.18
CA THR A 127 -6.87 -5.26 -10.61
C THR A 127 -8.31 -5.03 -10.14
N LEU A 128 -8.91 -3.91 -10.54
CA LEU A 128 -10.33 -3.59 -10.30
C LEU A 128 -11.07 -3.47 -11.63
N ASP A 129 -12.38 -3.68 -11.58
CA ASP A 129 -13.31 -3.55 -12.70
C ASP A 129 -13.52 -2.10 -13.20
N PHE A 130 -12.69 -1.15 -12.76
CA PHE A 130 -12.76 0.22 -13.25
C PHE A 130 -12.48 0.31 -14.75
N GLN A 131 -13.32 1.12 -15.43
CA GLN A 131 -13.13 1.44 -16.86
C GLN A 131 -11.74 2.02 -17.16
N ALA A 132 -11.12 2.67 -16.19
CA ALA A 132 -9.76 3.21 -16.31
C ALA A 132 -8.65 2.16 -16.12
N LEU A 133 -8.97 0.95 -15.64
CA LEU A 133 -7.97 -0.07 -15.29
C LEU A 133 -8.17 -1.38 -16.08
N TYR A 134 -9.34 -1.98 -15.95
CA TYR A 134 -9.60 -3.35 -16.44
C TYR A 134 -9.37 -3.52 -17.94
N PRO A 135 -9.89 -2.67 -18.86
CA PRO A 135 -9.78 -2.93 -20.29
C PRO A 135 -8.33 -3.00 -20.80
N GLN A 136 -7.42 -2.27 -20.17
CA GLN A 136 -6.00 -2.30 -20.49
C GLN A 136 -5.38 -3.64 -20.06
N MET A 137 -5.72 -4.12 -18.86
CA MET A 137 -5.21 -5.39 -18.36
C MET A 137 -5.80 -6.59 -19.12
N ASP A 138 -7.04 -6.52 -19.55
CA ASP A 138 -7.67 -7.54 -20.38
C ASP A 138 -6.97 -7.70 -21.74
N ARG A 139 -6.63 -6.57 -22.41
CA ARG A 139 -5.81 -6.63 -23.63
C ARG A 139 -4.42 -7.21 -23.37
N LEU A 140 -3.78 -6.80 -22.28
CA LEU A 140 -2.45 -7.32 -21.91
C LEU A 140 -2.48 -8.79 -21.50
N LEU A 141 -3.59 -9.28 -20.93
CA LEU A 141 -3.80 -10.70 -20.69
C LEU A 141 -3.78 -11.51 -22.01
N ALA A 142 -4.35 -10.96 -23.09
CA ALA A 142 -4.39 -11.62 -24.39
C ALA A 142 -3.03 -11.57 -25.14
N SER A 143 -2.20 -10.53 -24.90
CA SER A 143 -1.00 -10.26 -25.69
C SER A 143 0.32 -10.53 -24.96
N THR A 144 0.29 -10.84 -23.66
CA THR A 144 1.50 -11.04 -22.85
C THR A 144 1.54 -12.44 -22.22
N ARG A 145 2.53 -12.65 -21.36
CA ARG A 145 2.66 -13.87 -20.57
C ARG A 145 1.66 -14.03 -19.43
N LEU A 146 0.86 -13.02 -19.13
CA LEU A 146 -0.14 -13.10 -18.05
C LEU A 146 -1.05 -14.32 -18.26
N LYS A 147 -1.27 -15.06 -17.18
CA LYS A 147 -2.12 -16.26 -17.16
C LYS A 147 -3.50 -15.95 -16.62
N THR A 148 -3.55 -15.10 -15.56
CA THR A 148 -4.79 -14.85 -14.82
C THR A 148 -4.87 -13.40 -14.36
N LEU A 149 -6.04 -12.78 -14.52
CA LEU A 149 -6.45 -11.57 -13.86
C LEU A 149 -7.38 -11.90 -12.70
N VAL A 150 -7.06 -11.38 -11.52
CA VAL A 150 -7.98 -11.34 -10.38
C VAL A 150 -8.62 -9.97 -10.36
N VAL A 151 -9.93 -9.88 -10.52
CA VAL A 151 -10.65 -8.63 -10.69
C VAL A 151 -11.58 -8.40 -9.50
N GLY A 152 -11.29 -7.35 -8.74
CA GLY A 152 -12.16 -6.88 -7.66
C GLY A 152 -13.12 -5.80 -8.10
N THR A 153 -14.14 -5.54 -7.31
CA THR A 153 -15.02 -4.36 -7.45
C THR A 153 -14.91 -3.47 -6.23
N LEU A 154 -14.87 -2.15 -6.43
CA LEU A 154 -14.75 -1.21 -5.31
C LEU A 154 -15.86 -1.42 -4.28
N GLY A 155 -17.07 -1.66 -4.74
CA GLY A 155 -18.25 -1.82 -3.89
C GLY A 155 -18.07 -2.88 -2.81
N GLU A 156 -17.42 -4.01 -3.10
CA GLU A 156 -17.30 -5.14 -2.16
C GLU A 156 -16.53 -4.81 -0.88
N MET A 157 -15.74 -3.73 -0.90
CA MET A 157 -14.96 -3.27 0.25
C MET A 157 -15.58 -2.06 0.98
N THR A 158 -16.79 -1.66 0.64
CA THR A 158 -17.46 -0.47 1.22
C THR A 158 -18.57 -0.86 2.19
N ALA A 159 -19.09 0.11 2.97
CA ALA A 159 -20.24 -0.11 3.85
C ALA A 159 -21.55 -0.38 3.09
N HIS A 160 -21.65 0.12 1.85
CA HIS A 160 -22.86 0.03 1.03
C HIS A 160 -22.54 -0.52 -0.37
N PRO A 161 -22.20 -1.82 -0.50
CA PRO A 161 -21.69 -2.40 -1.75
C PRO A 161 -22.60 -2.15 -2.96
N ALA A 162 -23.88 -2.43 -2.83
CA ALA A 162 -24.84 -2.29 -3.93
C ALA A 162 -24.99 -0.84 -4.38
N ALA A 163 -25.11 0.10 -3.43
CA ALA A 163 -25.29 1.53 -3.74
C ALA A 163 -24.05 2.11 -4.44
N VAL A 164 -22.85 1.80 -3.94
CA VAL A 164 -21.58 2.25 -4.55
C VAL A 164 -21.42 1.67 -5.96
N THR A 165 -21.68 0.36 -6.13
CA THR A 165 -21.60 -0.28 -7.45
C THR A 165 -22.59 0.33 -8.43
N GLN A 166 -23.85 0.58 -8.00
CA GLN A 166 -24.85 1.21 -8.84
C GLN A 166 -24.46 2.64 -9.24
N GLN A 167 -23.94 3.42 -8.30
CA GLN A 167 -23.47 4.80 -8.56
C GLN A 167 -22.34 4.79 -9.59
N LEU A 168 -21.32 3.95 -9.40
CA LEU A 168 -20.18 3.84 -10.32
C LEU A 168 -20.60 3.36 -11.71
N ARG A 169 -21.52 2.39 -11.77
CA ARG A 169 -22.09 1.90 -13.05
C ARG A 169 -22.88 3.00 -13.75
N GLY A 170 -23.73 3.73 -13.03
CA GLY A 170 -24.47 4.85 -13.58
C GLY A 170 -23.58 5.99 -14.08
N ALA A 171 -22.41 6.16 -13.51
CA ALA A 171 -21.38 7.11 -13.94
C ALA A 171 -20.48 6.58 -15.09
N GLY A 172 -20.71 5.36 -15.59
CA GLY A 172 -19.87 4.74 -16.64
C GLY A 172 -18.45 4.42 -16.20
N GLN A 173 -18.21 4.26 -14.89
CA GLN A 173 -16.86 4.05 -14.33
C GLN A 173 -16.49 2.57 -14.19
N LEU A 174 -17.43 1.65 -14.39
CA LEU A 174 -17.19 0.21 -14.31
C LEU A 174 -17.24 -0.43 -15.70
N SER A 175 -16.36 -1.40 -15.90
CA SER A 175 -16.37 -2.32 -17.03
C SER A 175 -17.22 -3.54 -16.71
N GLU A 176 -17.80 -4.16 -17.72
CA GLU A 176 -18.35 -5.49 -17.61
C GLU A 176 -17.21 -6.51 -17.71
N VAL A 177 -17.13 -7.40 -16.74
CA VAL A 177 -16.11 -8.46 -16.68
C VAL A 177 -16.80 -9.81 -16.93
N ALA A 178 -16.37 -10.49 -17.99
CA ALA A 178 -16.77 -11.87 -18.23
C ALA A 178 -15.84 -12.81 -17.45
N PHE A 179 -16.30 -13.30 -16.30
CA PHE A 179 -15.51 -14.20 -15.47
C PHE A 179 -15.40 -15.59 -16.10
N ASP A 180 -14.19 -16.12 -16.16
CA ASP A 180 -13.83 -17.43 -16.71
C ASP A 180 -12.59 -17.99 -15.97
N ALA A 181 -11.92 -18.97 -16.57
CA ALA A 181 -10.69 -19.56 -16.00
C ALA A 181 -9.51 -18.58 -15.92
N ARG A 182 -9.51 -17.49 -16.70
CA ARG A 182 -8.46 -16.48 -16.73
C ARG A 182 -8.86 -15.17 -16.04
N HIS A 183 -10.15 -14.95 -15.82
CA HIS A 183 -10.71 -13.78 -15.14
C HIS A 183 -11.42 -14.24 -13.87
N VAL A 184 -10.74 -14.16 -12.74
CA VAL A 184 -11.22 -14.64 -11.45
C VAL A 184 -11.75 -13.45 -10.63
N ALA A 185 -12.99 -13.54 -10.14
CA ALA A 185 -13.51 -12.51 -9.23
C ALA A 185 -12.73 -12.52 -7.90
N PHE A 186 -12.37 -11.34 -7.39
CA PHE A 186 -11.69 -11.24 -6.09
C PHE A 186 -12.55 -11.84 -4.97
N ALA A 187 -13.86 -11.66 -5.02
CA ALA A 187 -14.79 -12.28 -4.08
C ALA A 187 -14.69 -13.83 -4.11
N SER A 188 -14.55 -14.44 -5.29
CA SER A 188 -14.35 -15.88 -5.42
C SER A 188 -12.96 -16.33 -4.95
N LEU A 189 -11.93 -15.50 -5.18
CA LEU A 189 -10.58 -15.78 -4.69
C LEU A 189 -10.55 -15.92 -3.16
N ILE A 190 -11.30 -15.11 -2.43
CA ILE A 190 -11.37 -15.11 -0.96
C ILE A 190 -12.48 -15.99 -0.38
N ASP A 191 -13.26 -16.69 -1.21
CA ASP A 191 -14.32 -17.59 -0.76
C ASP A 191 -13.76 -18.99 -0.41
N ASN A 192 -13.04 -19.04 0.69
CA ASN A 192 -12.41 -20.24 1.22
C ASN A 192 -12.13 -20.13 2.72
N ASP A 193 -11.60 -21.17 3.35
CA ASP A 193 -11.33 -21.22 4.80
C ASP A 193 -10.06 -20.49 5.26
N GLY A 194 -9.21 -20.00 4.32
CA GLY A 194 -7.95 -19.31 4.62
C GLY A 194 -6.80 -20.23 5.09
N ALA A 195 -6.96 -21.55 5.01
CA ALA A 195 -5.89 -22.48 5.37
C ALA A 195 -4.85 -22.60 4.23
N TYR A 196 -4.02 -21.56 4.09
CA TYR A 196 -2.92 -21.52 3.12
C TYR A 196 -1.67 -22.23 3.64
N THR A 197 -0.82 -22.71 2.72
CA THR A 197 0.47 -23.31 3.06
C THR A 197 1.51 -22.22 3.28
N ARG A 198 2.11 -22.17 4.47
CA ARG A 198 3.22 -21.27 4.74
C ARG A 198 4.50 -21.82 4.13
N HIS A 199 5.22 -20.98 3.39
CA HIS A 199 6.52 -21.32 2.80
C HIS A 199 7.64 -20.73 3.64
N ASP A 200 8.72 -21.51 3.82
CA ASP A 200 9.96 -20.96 4.36
C ASP A 200 10.64 -20.14 3.25
N ILE A 201 10.92 -18.87 3.55
CA ILE A 201 11.61 -17.97 2.62
C ILE A 201 13.14 -18.09 2.68
N GLY A 202 13.70 -18.86 3.63
CA GLY A 202 15.14 -18.91 3.87
C GLY A 202 15.69 -17.60 4.46
N ASP A 203 16.84 -17.13 3.96
CA ASP A 203 17.44 -15.87 4.42
C ASP A 203 16.67 -14.65 3.90
N PRO A 204 16.09 -13.81 4.76
CA PRO A 204 15.40 -12.59 4.36
C PRO A 204 16.26 -11.59 3.56
N ARG A 205 17.60 -11.69 3.63
CA ARG A 205 18.50 -10.84 2.85
C ARG A 205 18.49 -11.19 1.37
N GLU A 206 18.23 -12.45 1.04
CA GLU A 206 18.27 -12.98 -0.31
C GLU A 206 16.87 -13.17 -0.90
N ALA A 207 15.88 -13.49 -0.04
CA ALA A 207 14.52 -13.77 -0.48
C ALA A 207 13.85 -12.51 -1.03
N LEU A 208 13.50 -12.55 -2.32
CA LEU A 208 12.82 -11.45 -3.02
C LEU A 208 11.37 -11.31 -2.53
N ALA A 209 10.97 -10.09 -2.21
CA ALA A 209 9.62 -9.76 -1.75
C ALA A 209 8.86 -8.88 -2.74
N VAL A 210 9.53 -7.88 -3.32
CA VAL A 210 8.89 -6.88 -4.19
C VAL A 210 9.79 -6.53 -5.37
N LEU A 211 9.23 -6.45 -6.56
CA LEU A 211 9.80 -5.75 -7.69
C LEU A 211 9.18 -4.35 -7.79
N GLN A 212 10.02 -3.35 -7.56
CA GLN A 212 9.61 -1.95 -7.58
C GLN A 212 10.16 -1.25 -8.81
N TYR A 213 9.29 -0.94 -9.78
CA TYR A 213 9.73 -0.23 -10.97
C TYR A 213 9.96 1.25 -10.70
N THR A 214 11.08 1.75 -11.22
CA THR A 214 11.42 3.18 -11.17
C THR A 214 11.29 3.79 -12.54
N GLY A 215 10.79 5.04 -12.62
CA GLY A 215 10.82 5.85 -13.82
C GLY A 215 12.29 6.23 -14.12
N GLY A 216 12.93 5.54 -15.06
CA GLY A 216 14.26 5.93 -15.52
C GLY A 216 14.19 7.19 -16.39
N THR A 217 15.13 8.11 -16.20
CA THR A 217 15.26 9.33 -17.04
C THR A 217 15.76 9.05 -18.45
N THR A 218 16.21 7.83 -18.75
CA THR A 218 16.99 7.51 -19.95
C THR A 218 16.65 6.19 -20.63
N GLY A 219 15.44 5.61 -20.43
CA GLY A 219 15.12 4.34 -21.08
C GLY A 219 13.91 3.61 -20.49
N LEU A 220 13.81 2.32 -20.79
CA LEU A 220 12.77 1.46 -20.25
C LEU A 220 12.86 1.37 -18.71
N PRO A 221 11.72 1.34 -18.00
CA PRO A 221 11.69 1.20 -16.55
C PRO A 221 12.43 -0.06 -16.09
N LYS A 222 13.16 0.07 -14.98
CA LYS A 222 13.91 -1.03 -14.34
C LYS A 222 13.25 -1.41 -13.03
N GLY A 223 13.09 -2.71 -12.78
CA GLY A 223 12.56 -3.26 -11.53
C GLY A 223 13.67 -3.38 -10.47
N ALA A 224 13.62 -2.54 -9.43
CA ALA A 224 14.47 -2.73 -8.26
C ALA A 224 14.00 -3.97 -7.49
N MET A 225 14.92 -4.89 -7.24
CA MET A 225 14.67 -6.12 -6.50
C MET A 225 14.78 -5.85 -5.00
N LEU A 226 13.63 -5.80 -4.31
CA LEU A 226 13.58 -5.58 -2.87
C LEU A 226 13.34 -6.90 -2.15
N THR A 227 14.27 -7.26 -1.27
CA THR A 227 14.16 -8.46 -0.45
C THR A 227 13.24 -8.23 0.76
N HIS A 228 12.83 -9.31 1.42
CA HIS A 228 12.13 -9.23 2.71
C HIS A 228 12.98 -8.47 3.74
N GLY A 229 14.31 -8.67 3.72
CA GLY A 229 15.25 -7.93 4.56
C GLY A 229 15.23 -6.43 4.28
N ASN A 230 15.17 -5.99 3.02
CA ASN A 230 15.07 -4.56 2.68
C ASN A 230 13.78 -3.95 3.24
N LEU A 231 12.64 -4.64 3.09
CA LEU A 231 11.36 -4.15 3.60
C LEU A 231 11.37 -4.06 5.13
N SER A 232 11.84 -5.11 5.82
CA SER A 232 11.86 -5.14 7.29
C SER A 232 12.86 -4.14 7.86
N ALA A 233 14.03 -3.96 7.22
CA ALA A 233 15.02 -2.97 7.64
C ALA A 233 14.49 -1.54 7.50
N ALA A 234 13.94 -1.19 6.34
CA ALA A 234 13.34 0.13 6.13
C ALA A 234 12.19 0.38 7.12
N ASN A 235 11.33 -0.61 7.33
CA ASN A 235 10.23 -0.51 8.28
C ASN A 235 10.72 -0.31 9.73
N GLN A 236 11.80 -1.01 10.15
CA GLN A 236 12.42 -0.81 11.45
C GLN A 236 13.00 0.61 11.60
N GLN A 237 13.68 1.12 10.57
CA GLN A 237 14.25 2.47 10.59
C GLN A 237 13.15 3.53 10.69
N TYR A 238 12.06 3.39 9.91
CA TYR A 238 10.91 4.30 10.01
C TYR A 238 10.25 4.24 11.38
N TRP A 239 10.10 3.04 11.94
CA TRP A 239 9.53 2.88 13.28
C TRP A 239 10.38 3.58 14.35
N LEU A 240 11.71 3.34 14.35
CA LEU A 240 12.64 3.99 15.27
C LEU A 240 12.57 5.52 15.16
N THR A 241 12.64 6.06 13.94
CA THR A 241 12.59 7.51 13.73
C THR A 241 11.24 8.12 14.09
N SER A 242 10.15 7.39 13.86
CA SER A 242 8.80 7.87 14.16
C SER A 242 8.46 7.84 15.64
N THR A 243 8.95 6.85 16.38
CA THR A 243 8.64 6.67 17.81
C THR A 243 9.67 7.30 18.73
N GLN A 244 10.94 7.39 18.30
CA GLN A 244 12.07 7.88 19.11
C GLN A 244 12.73 9.13 18.52
N GLY A 245 12.45 9.47 17.27
CA GLY A 245 13.13 10.51 16.50
C GLY A 245 12.47 11.89 16.52
N GLY A 246 11.51 12.16 17.43
CA GLY A 246 10.88 13.47 17.58
C GLY A 246 9.43 13.56 17.10
N ALA A 247 8.94 12.70 16.20
CA ALA A 247 7.51 12.64 15.86
C ALA A 247 6.66 12.04 17.00
N ASN A 248 7.31 11.27 17.89
CA ASN A 248 6.72 10.67 19.10
C ASN A 248 5.39 9.95 18.83
N LEU A 249 5.32 9.22 17.70
CA LEU A 249 4.13 8.45 17.37
C LEU A 249 3.94 7.29 18.36
N GLN A 250 2.70 7.06 18.72
CA GLN A 250 2.33 6.05 19.71
C GLN A 250 1.74 4.83 19.03
N GLU A 251 2.28 3.66 19.34
CA GLU A 251 1.74 2.39 18.85
C GLU A 251 0.30 2.18 19.34
N GLY A 252 -0.55 1.71 18.43
CA GLY A 252 -1.96 1.46 18.70
C GLY A 252 -2.86 2.70 18.75
N ALA A 253 -2.33 3.91 18.55
CA ALA A 253 -3.10 5.14 18.74
C ALA A 253 -3.19 6.04 17.49
N GLU A 254 -2.34 5.81 16.49
CA GLU A 254 -2.22 6.72 15.36
C GLU A 254 -3.28 6.47 14.27
N ARG A 255 -3.58 7.52 13.53
CA ARG A 255 -4.50 7.52 12.38
C ARG A 255 -3.80 8.15 11.19
N PHE A 256 -3.54 7.34 10.18
CA PHE A 256 -2.84 7.72 8.96
C PHE A 256 -3.83 8.09 7.86
N LEU A 257 -3.66 9.22 7.23
CA LEU A 257 -4.34 9.53 5.97
C LEU A 257 -3.52 8.92 4.82
N CYS A 258 -4.11 7.97 4.11
CA CYS A 258 -3.47 7.21 3.04
C CYS A 258 -4.06 7.60 1.69
N VAL A 259 -3.50 8.62 1.08
CA VAL A 259 -3.90 9.13 -0.25
C VAL A 259 -2.80 8.93 -1.29
N LEU A 260 -1.55 8.79 -0.84
CA LEU A 260 -0.45 8.46 -1.74
C LEU A 260 -0.60 7.04 -2.26
N PRO A 261 -0.34 6.80 -3.56
CA PRO A 261 -0.56 5.50 -4.16
C PRO A 261 0.44 4.45 -3.66
N PRO A 262 -0.03 3.30 -3.13
CA PRO A 262 0.84 2.30 -2.50
C PRO A 262 1.72 1.52 -3.49
N PHE A 263 1.47 1.63 -4.81
CA PHE A 263 2.39 1.12 -5.82
C PHE A 263 3.71 1.94 -5.91
N HIS A 264 3.79 3.11 -5.26
CA HIS A 264 5.04 3.85 -5.04
C HIS A 264 5.66 3.47 -3.70
N ILE A 265 6.99 3.23 -3.70
CA ILE A 265 7.73 2.76 -2.52
C ILE A 265 7.59 3.69 -1.31
N TYR A 266 7.45 5.00 -1.51
CA TYR A 266 7.23 5.94 -0.42
C TYR A 266 5.92 5.64 0.32
N ALA A 267 4.80 5.52 -0.39
CA ALA A 267 3.52 5.19 0.21
C ALA A 267 3.50 3.75 0.77
N LEU A 268 4.07 2.79 0.05
CA LEU A 268 4.20 1.42 0.54
C LEU A 268 4.90 1.38 1.90
N SER A 269 6.05 2.08 2.03
CA SER A 269 6.86 2.02 3.24
C SER A 269 6.30 2.88 4.37
N VAL A 270 5.93 4.15 4.09
CA VAL A 270 5.60 5.15 5.12
C VAL A 270 4.12 5.13 5.48
N ASN A 271 3.21 4.89 4.52
CA ASN A 271 1.79 4.80 4.84
C ASN A 271 1.42 3.37 5.28
N MET A 272 1.62 2.40 4.38
CA MET A 272 1.11 1.05 4.60
C MET A 272 1.92 0.28 5.64
N LEU A 273 3.20 0.03 5.38
CA LEU A 273 3.99 -0.86 6.25
C LEU A 273 4.27 -0.24 7.63
N LEU A 274 4.58 1.06 7.70
CA LEU A 274 4.76 1.74 8.99
C LEU A 274 3.43 1.84 9.75
N GLY A 275 2.33 2.17 9.05
CA GLY A 275 1.00 2.23 9.65
C GLY A 275 0.59 0.89 10.26
N VAL A 276 0.79 -0.23 9.54
CA VAL A 276 0.53 -1.59 10.07
C VAL A 276 1.41 -1.87 11.28
N ARG A 277 2.72 -1.60 11.20
CA ARG A 277 3.64 -1.83 12.32
C ARG A 277 3.25 -1.09 13.59
N LEU A 278 2.75 0.13 13.46
CA LEU A 278 2.30 0.97 14.57
C LEU A 278 0.91 0.55 15.12
N GLY A 279 0.23 -0.41 14.50
CA GLY A 279 -1.17 -0.72 14.84
C GLY A 279 -2.11 0.45 14.55
N ALA A 280 -1.77 1.29 13.57
CA ALA A 280 -2.52 2.49 13.23
C ALA A 280 -3.77 2.19 12.40
N THR A 281 -4.78 3.05 12.49
CA THR A 281 -5.88 3.07 11.53
C THR A 281 -5.43 3.76 10.24
N GLN A 282 -5.55 3.09 9.11
CA GLN A 282 -5.27 3.64 7.79
C GLN A 282 -6.56 4.09 7.11
N ILE A 283 -6.74 5.38 6.96
CA ILE A 283 -7.90 6.02 6.31
C ILE A 283 -7.56 6.15 4.83
N LEU A 284 -8.16 5.30 4.01
CA LEU A 284 -7.83 5.21 2.58
C LEU A 284 -8.68 6.16 1.75
N HIS A 285 -8.01 6.91 0.87
CA HIS A 285 -8.62 7.68 -0.21
C HIS A 285 -8.08 7.19 -1.55
N THR A 286 -8.97 6.90 -2.50
CA THR A 286 -8.59 6.39 -3.83
C THR A 286 -7.83 7.41 -4.65
N ARG A 287 -8.00 8.70 -4.37
CA ARG A 287 -7.33 9.82 -5.02
C ARG A 287 -7.27 11.05 -4.10
N PHE A 288 -6.43 12.01 -4.44
CA PHE A 288 -6.33 13.28 -3.73
C PHE A 288 -7.43 14.24 -4.20
N GLU A 289 -8.32 14.59 -3.30
CA GLU A 289 -9.32 15.65 -3.45
C GLU A 289 -9.32 16.49 -2.17
N PRO A 290 -8.98 17.79 -2.23
CA PRO A 290 -8.74 18.61 -1.03
C PRO A 290 -9.90 18.61 -0.04
N GLU A 291 -11.14 18.82 -0.50
CA GLU A 291 -12.30 18.94 0.38
C GLU A 291 -12.62 17.64 1.14
N PRO A 292 -12.76 16.46 0.52
CA PRO A 292 -12.96 15.20 1.24
C PRO A 292 -11.82 14.89 2.22
N ILE A 293 -10.58 15.22 1.84
CA ILE A 293 -9.41 15.02 2.68
C ILE A 293 -9.46 15.91 3.92
N LEU A 294 -9.73 17.21 3.77
CA LEU A 294 -9.86 18.14 4.89
C LEU A 294 -10.98 17.73 5.84
N LYS A 295 -12.11 17.27 5.30
CA LYS A 295 -13.21 16.72 6.11
C LYS A 295 -12.75 15.51 6.95
N ASP A 296 -12.03 14.57 6.33
CA ASP A 296 -11.55 13.38 7.05
C ASP A 296 -10.42 13.70 8.03
N LEU A 297 -9.48 14.61 7.68
CA LEU A 297 -8.47 15.10 8.60
C LEU A 297 -9.09 15.61 9.90
N ALA A 298 -10.13 16.44 9.79
CA ALA A 298 -10.83 17.03 10.92
C ALA A 298 -11.72 16.00 11.66
N ALA A 299 -12.63 15.34 10.93
CA ALA A 299 -13.66 14.47 11.53
C ALA A 299 -13.08 13.18 12.13
N LYS A 300 -12.10 12.58 11.47
CA LYS A 300 -11.47 11.33 11.92
C LYS A 300 -10.25 11.57 12.82
N LYS A 301 -9.93 12.85 13.13
CA LYS A 301 -8.80 13.22 14.00
C LYS A 301 -7.50 12.54 13.53
N VAL A 302 -7.18 12.70 12.26
CA VAL A 302 -5.96 12.16 11.65
C VAL A 302 -4.74 12.71 12.37
N THR A 303 -3.78 11.84 12.67
CA THR A 303 -2.55 12.21 13.41
C THR A 303 -1.32 12.24 12.51
N VAL A 304 -1.35 11.50 11.39
CA VAL A 304 -0.20 11.38 10.47
C VAL A 304 -0.68 11.56 9.03
N PHE A 305 -0.07 12.52 8.34
CA PHE A 305 -0.38 12.81 6.95
C PHE A 305 0.90 12.85 6.08
N PRO A 306 1.34 11.72 5.52
CA PRO A 306 2.36 11.69 4.50
C PRO A 306 1.78 12.18 3.15
N GLY A 307 2.45 13.15 2.55
CA GLY A 307 2.02 13.76 1.30
C GLY A 307 3.18 14.09 0.36
N VAL A 308 2.86 14.86 -0.67
CA VAL A 308 3.83 15.46 -1.59
C VAL A 308 3.60 16.97 -1.66
N PRO A 309 4.59 17.78 -2.11
CA PRO A 309 4.49 19.26 -2.07
C PRO A 309 3.21 19.81 -2.71
N THR A 310 2.76 19.23 -3.81
CA THR A 310 1.54 19.67 -4.52
C THR A 310 0.27 19.50 -3.69
N MET A 311 0.20 18.47 -2.83
CA MET A 311 -0.93 18.25 -1.93
C MET A 311 -0.98 19.33 -0.84
N TYR A 312 0.15 19.62 -0.22
CA TYR A 312 0.25 20.69 0.78
C TYR A 312 -0.05 22.06 0.17
N THR A 313 0.42 22.31 -1.05
CA THR A 313 0.09 23.52 -1.80
C THR A 313 -1.43 23.64 -2.03
N ALA A 314 -2.07 22.55 -2.46
CA ALA A 314 -3.52 22.55 -2.70
C ALA A 314 -4.33 22.78 -1.42
N ILE A 315 -3.91 22.19 -0.29
CA ILE A 315 -4.53 22.42 1.02
C ILE A 315 -4.34 23.88 1.47
N ASN A 316 -3.13 24.41 1.36
CA ASN A 316 -2.84 25.80 1.72
C ASN A 316 -3.67 26.85 0.96
N HIS A 317 -4.09 26.51 -0.25
CA HIS A 317 -4.90 27.39 -1.09
C HIS A 317 -6.38 27.02 -1.12
N PHE A 318 -6.79 26.04 -0.34
CA PHE A 318 -8.20 25.64 -0.30
C PHE A 318 -9.03 26.72 0.41
N PRO A 319 -10.07 27.27 -0.25
CA PRO A 319 -10.91 28.30 0.35
C PRO A 319 -11.59 27.78 1.62
N GLY A 320 -11.43 28.49 2.73
CA GLY A 320 -12.03 28.10 4.01
C GLY A 320 -11.28 26.97 4.74
N VAL A 321 -10.01 26.75 4.44
CA VAL A 321 -9.19 25.73 5.14
C VAL A 321 -9.17 25.93 6.65
N GLU A 322 -9.25 27.17 7.12
CA GLU A 322 -9.30 27.57 8.54
C GLU A 322 -10.55 27.07 9.29
N GLN A 323 -11.58 26.60 8.58
CA GLN A 323 -12.79 26.02 9.17
C GLN A 323 -12.60 24.57 9.63
N PHE A 324 -11.52 23.93 9.19
CA PHE A 324 -11.23 22.54 9.53
C PHE A 324 -10.32 22.47 10.76
N ASP A 325 -10.71 21.67 11.76
CA ASP A 325 -9.88 21.44 12.94
C ASP A 325 -8.78 20.39 12.64
N LEU A 326 -7.60 20.87 12.30
CA LEU A 326 -6.43 20.04 11.98
C LEU A 326 -5.48 19.83 13.17
N ARG A 327 -5.83 20.27 14.39
CA ARG A 327 -4.96 20.20 15.59
C ARG A 327 -4.60 18.78 16.05
N ALA A 328 -5.29 17.76 15.53
CA ALA A 328 -4.93 16.36 15.80
C ALA A 328 -3.66 15.90 15.05
N LEU A 329 -3.24 16.62 13.98
CA LEU A 329 -2.04 16.28 13.23
C LEU A 329 -0.81 16.42 14.12
N LYS A 330 -0.02 15.34 14.22
CA LYS A 330 1.26 15.27 14.93
C LYS A 330 2.44 15.28 13.97
N TYR A 331 2.27 14.63 12.83
CA TYR A 331 3.33 14.48 11.84
C TYR A 331 2.80 14.61 10.42
N CYS A 332 3.41 15.51 9.66
CA CYS A 332 3.19 15.69 8.23
C CYS A 332 4.52 15.52 7.51
N GLY A 333 4.64 14.48 6.69
CA GLY A 333 5.85 14.19 5.91
C GLY A 333 5.66 14.57 4.46
N SER A 334 6.63 15.26 3.85
CA SER A 334 6.63 15.54 2.42
C SER A 334 7.74 14.77 1.73
N GLY A 335 7.38 13.99 0.70
CA GLY A 335 8.32 13.20 -0.09
C GLY A 335 8.16 13.38 -1.59
N GLY A 336 8.99 12.69 -2.37
CA GLY A 336 8.90 12.66 -3.84
C GLY A 336 9.47 13.88 -4.56
N ALA A 337 9.51 15.06 -3.92
CA ALA A 337 10.10 16.30 -4.44
C ALA A 337 10.52 17.23 -3.30
N PRO A 338 11.40 18.23 -3.54
CA PRO A 338 11.72 19.26 -2.56
C PRO A 338 10.46 20.05 -2.17
N LEU A 339 10.25 20.23 -0.85
CA LEU A 339 9.16 21.05 -0.33
C LEU A 339 9.60 22.52 -0.31
N PRO A 340 8.92 23.44 -1.03
CA PRO A 340 9.21 24.87 -0.95
C PRO A 340 9.03 25.42 0.47
N VAL A 341 9.92 26.31 0.90
CA VAL A 341 9.91 26.86 2.26
C VAL A 341 8.60 27.59 2.55
N GLU A 342 8.10 28.36 1.59
CA GLU A 342 6.84 29.08 1.70
C GLU A 342 5.61 28.17 1.85
N VAL A 343 5.63 26.99 1.21
CA VAL A 343 4.55 25.98 1.37
C VAL A 343 4.59 25.40 2.78
N HIS A 344 5.78 25.08 3.28
CA HIS A 344 5.98 24.59 4.65
C HIS A 344 5.52 25.63 5.68
N GLN A 345 6.01 26.88 5.57
CA GLN A 345 5.67 27.94 6.51
C GLN A 345 4.17 28.27 6.57
N ARG A 346 3.48 28.17 5.43
CA ARG A 346 2.05 28.42 5.38
C ARG A 346 1.21 27.25 5.93
N PHE A 347 1.73 26.02 5.84
CA PHE A 347 1.03 24.82 6.33
C PHE A 347 1.14 24.68 7.85
N MET A 348 2.25 25.12 8.45
CA MET A 348 2.49 25.11 9.91
C MET A 348 1.68 26.19 10.63
#